data_ae8f2de5fa11248f073153375fa0a182
#
_entry.id   ae8f2de5fa11248f073153375fa0a182
#
_cell.length_a   1.000
_cell.length_b   1.000
_cell.length_c   1.000
_cell.angle_alpha   90.00
_cell.angle_beta   90.00
_cell.angle_gamma   90.00
#
_symmetry.space_group_name_H-M   'P 1'
#
loop_
_entity.id
_entity.type
_entity.pdbx_description
1 polymer ?
#
loop_
_entity_poly.entity_id
_entity_poly.type
_entity_poly.pdbx_seq_one_letter_code
_entity_poly.pdbx_strand_id
1 'polypeptide(L)'
;MNLALLPSAYLGPVQYFQKFKNYSNCLIEHHEHLAKQTYRSRCDIYSPNGRLTLSIPLAHRNKRQSMKDVKISYEYNWQLLHWRSLESSYRRSPFFEYYEDDFRPFYYDKKSEYLIDFNDEMLQLLLKLLKLKSNYNITSEYHKTYENTDDYRTLISPKEIITADTTFELKPYFQVFETRHGFIENLSIVDLLFNQGSRATDYL
;
A
#
# COMPACT_ATOMS: atom_id res chain seq x y z
N MET A 1 -15.05 15.03 14.42
CA MET A 1 -13.83 14.90 13.57
C MET A 1 -13.92 13.54 12.92
N ASN A 2 -13.81 13.46 11.61
CA ASN A 2 -13.81 12.15 10.92
C ASN A 2 -12.42 11.53 11.07
N LEU A 3 -12.35 10.39 11.76
CA LEU A 3 -11.14 9.60 11.96
C LEU A 3 -11.27 8.29 11.17
N ALA A 4 -10.29 7.97 10.34
CA ALA A 4 -10.19 6.68 9.65
C ALA A 4 -9.21 5.77 10.38
N LEU A 5 -9.63 4.55 10.71
CA LEU A 5 -8.76 3.50 11.22
C LEU A 5 -8.35 2.58 10.07
N LEU A 6 -7.06 2.54 9.78
CA LEU A 6 -6.48 1.87 8.63
C LEU A 6 -5.54 0.72 9.06
N PRO A 7 -5.44 -0.36 8.31
CA PRO A 7 -4.38 -1.34 8.53
C PRO A 7 -3.02 -0.77 8.11
N SER A 8 -1.91 -1.26 8.66
CA SER A 8 -0.60 -1.10 8.03
C SER A 8 -0.61 -1.76 6.65
N ALA A 9 -0.01 -1.14 5.63
CA ALA A 9 -0.06 -1.63 4.25
C ALA A 9 1.27 -1.48 3.51
N TYR A 10 1.69 -2.54 2.82
CA TYR A 10 2.79 -2.51 1.86
C TYR A 10 2.30 -1.98 0.51
N LEU A 11 2.80 -0.82 0.09
CA LEU A 11 2.40 -0.17 -1.17
C LEU A 11 0.87 -0.21 -1.37
N GLY A 12 0.12 0.25 -0.36
CA GLY A 12 -1.34 0.15 -0.29
C GLY A 12 -2.08 0.51 -1.58
N PRO A 13 -3.32 0.04 -1.78
CA PRO A 13 -4.09 0.33 -2.97
C PRO A 13 -4.56 1.80 -3.03
N VAL A 14 -5.02 2.26 -4.20
CA VAL A 14 -5.58 3.61 -4.40
C VAL A 14 -6.64 3.94 -3.35
N GLN A 15 -7.54 2.99 -3.05
CA GLN A 15 -8.57 3.08 -2.01
C GLN A 15 -7.99 3.49 -0.64
N TYR A 16 -6.85 2.94 -0.26
CA TYR A 16 -6.17 3.24 1.01
C TYR A 16 -5.73 4.70 1.07
N PHE A 17 -5.13 5.22 -0.01
CA PHE A 17 -4.64 6.60 -0.05
C PHE A 17 -5.75 7.63 -0.20
N GLN A 18 -6.90 7.25 -0.75
CA GLN A 18 -8.07 8.10 -0.77
C GLN A 18 -8.55 8.45 0.65
N LYS A 19 -8.35 7.55 1.63
CA LYS A 19 -8.68 7.85 3.04
C LYS A 19 -7.79 8.97 3.59
N PHE A 20 -6.50 8.98 3.27
CA PHE A 20 -5.62 10.09 3.67
C PHE A 20 -6.00 11.44 3.05
N LYS A 21 -6.63 11.44 1.88
CA LYS A 21 -7.15 12.67 1.27
C LYS A 21 -8.45 13.13 1.93
N ASN A 22 -9.35 12.21 2.24
CA ASN A 22 -10.73 12.52 2.63
C ASN A 22 -10.91 12.70 4.14
N TYR A 23 -9.99 12.18 4.96
CA TYR A 23 -10.04 12.27 6.42
C TYR A 23 -9.04 13.27 6.96
N SER A 24 -9.46 14.08 7.94
CA SER A 24 -8.57 15.03 8.60
C SER A 24 -7.49 14.36 9.45
N ASN A 25 -7.79 13.16 9.96
CA ASN A 25 -6.86 12.33 10.73
C ASN A 25 -7.03 10.85 10.36
N CYS A 26 -5.91 10.13 10.32
CA CYS A 26 -5.88 8.68 10.15
C CYS A 26 -5.19 8.03 11.36
N LEU A 27 -5.60 6.83 11.71
CA LEU A 27 -4.98 6.01 12.73
C LEU A 27 -4.55 4.69 12.10
N ILE A 28 -3.27 4.35 12.19
CA ILE A 28 -2.73 3.12 11.62
C ILE A 28 -2.64 2.05 12.71
N GLU A 29 -3.26 0.91 12.47
CA GLU A 29 -3.30 -0.20 13.41
C GLU A 29 -2.01 -1.03 13.37
N HIS A 30 -1.29 -1.08 14.48
CA HIS A 30 -0.05 -1.85 14.64
C HIS A 30 -0.18 -3.05 15.59
N HIS A 31 -1.24 -3.14 16.36
CA HIS A 31 -1.40 -4.12 17.45
C HIS A 31 -2.37 -5.26 17.11
N GLU A 32 -3.04 -5.20 15.96
CA GLU A 32 -3.89 -6.30 15.51
C GLU A 32 -3.08 -7.58 15.21
N HIS A 33 -3.76 -8.71 15.16
CA HIS A 33 -3.13 -9.94 14.67
C HIS A 33 -2.97 -9.92 13.15
N LEU A 34 -1.80 -10.31 12.67
CA LEU A 34 -1.53 -10.38 11.24
C LEU A 34 -2.56 -11.26 10.51
N ALA A 35 -3.36 -10.64 9.68
CA ALA A 35 -4.27 -11.34 8.77
C ALA A 35 -3.50 -11.82 7.52
N LYS A 36 -3.69 -13.11 7.17
CA LYS A 36 -3.05 -13.70 5.99
C LYS A 36 -3.66 -13.17 4.71
N GLN A 37 -2.82 -13.01 3.68
CA GLN A 37 -3.25 -12.63 2.33
C GLN A 37 -3.99 -11.28 2.29
N THR A 38 -3.42 -10.29 2.96
CA THR A 38 -3.92 -8.91 3.00
C THR A 38 -2.85 -7.94 2.52
N TYR A 39 -3.24 -6.69 2.26
CA TYR A 39 -2.32 -5.62 1.86
C TYR A 39 -1.24 -5.29 2.92
N ARG A 40 -1.29 -5.88 4.12
CA ARG A 40 -0.25 -5.72 5.14
C ARG A 40 1.14 -6.17 4.67
N SER A 41 1.19 -7.23 3.87
CA SER A 41 2.46 -7.79 3.36
C SER A 41 2.47 -8.00 1.86
N ARG A 42 1.50 -7.47 1.11
CA ARG A 42 1.43 -7.59 -0.36
C ARG A 42 0.82 -6.36 -0.99
N CYS A 43 1.10 -6.20 -2.28
CA CYS A 43 0.42 -5.24 -3.14
C CYS A 43 0.17 -5.85 -4.50
N ASP A 44 -0.77 -5.27 -5.24
CA ASP A 44 -1.07 -5.64 -6.62
C ASP A 44 -0.62 -4.52 -7.56
N ILE A 45 0.21 -4.85 -8.54
CA ILE A 45 0.68 -3.93 -9.58
C ILE A 45 0.20 -4.37 -10.96
N TYR A 46 0.32 -3.47 -11.96
CA TYR A 46 0.02 -3.80 -13.35
C TYR A 46 1.30 -4.25 -14.07
N SER A 47 1.37 -5.52 -14.39
CA SER A 47 2.49 -6.08 -15.17
C SER A 47 2.12 -6.28 -16.65
N PRO A 48 3.10 -6.56 -17.54
CA PRO A 48 2.82 -6.90 -18.94
C PRO A 48 1.85 -8.07 -19.14
N ASN A 49 1.64 -8.89 -18.10
CA ASN A 49 0.73 -10.05 -18.11
C ASN A 49 -0.56 -9.81 -17.32
N GLY A 50 -0.88 -8.56 -17.01
CA GLY A 50 -2.03 -8.19 -16.17
C GLY A 50 -1.65 -7.98 -14.70
N ARG A 51 -2.59 -8.22 -13.79
CA ARG A 51 -2.38 -8.06 -12.36
C ARG A 51 -1.25 -8.97 -11.83
N LEU A 52 -0.30 -8.39 -11.13
CA LEU A 52 0.80 -9.10 -10.49
C LEU A 52 0.82 -8.77 -9.00
N THR A 53 0.77 -9.80 -8.15
CA THR A 53 0.88 -9.62 -6.70
C THR A 53 2.33 -9.74 -6.26
N LEU A 54 2.86 -8.71 -5.62
CA LEU A 54 4.14 -8.71 -4.92
C LEU A 54 3.91 -8.99 -3.44
N SER A 55 4.64 -9.94 -2.86
CA SER A 55 4.44 -10.32 -1.46
C SER A 55 5.77 -10.33 -0.71
N ILE A 56 5.85 -9.56 0.39
CA ILE A 56 6.99 -9.59 1.29
C ILE A 56 6.97 -10.92 2.04
N PRO A 57 8.06 -11.71 1.99
CA PRO A 57 8.17 -12.93 2.77
C PRO A 57 8.33 -12.61 4.25
N LEU A 58 7.67 -13.38 5.08
CA LEU A 58 7.69 -13.19 6.52
C LEU A 58 8.40 -14.35 7.20
N ALA A 59 9.22 -14.04 8.20
CA ALA A 59 9.89 -15.04 9.02
C ALA A 59 8.87 -15.94 9.72
N HIS A 60 9.33 -17.04 10.31
CA HIS A 60 8.50 -18.05 10.96
C HIS A 60 7.50 -17.39 11.93
N ARG A 61 6.23 -17.78 11.84
CA ARG A 61 5.11 -17.14 12.54
C ARG A 61 4.48 -18.05 13.57
N ASN A 62 4.24 -17.52 14.75
CA ASN A 62 3.28 -18.08 15.67
C ASN A 62 1.84 -17.82 15.19
N LYS A 63 0.89 -18.71 15.50
CA LYS A 63 -0.49 -18.65 14.98
C LYS A 63 -1.26 -17.34 15.26
N ARG A 64 -0.82 -16.53 16.24
CA ARG A 64 -1.47 -15.26 16.65
C ARG A 64 -0.43 -14.17 16.91
N GLN A 65 0.42 -13.93 15.92
CA GLN A 65 1.45 -12.88 16.04
C GLN A 65 0.83 -11.50 15.80
N SER A 66 1.12 -10.55 16.70
CA SER A 66 0.76 -9.14 16.52
C SER A 66 1.55 -8.54 15.36
N MET A 67 0.93 -7.62 14.61
CA MET A 67 1.59 -6.93 13.48
C MET A 67 2.93 -6.30 13.87
N LYS A 68 3.01 -5.68 15.05
CA LYS A 68 4.25 -5.05 15.55
C LYS A 68 5.43 -6.00 15.71
N ASP A 69 5.16 -7.31 15.86
CA ASP A 69 6.18 -8.34 16.08
C ASP A 69 6.49 -9.14 14.81
N VAL A 70 5.85 -8.83 13.69
CA VAL A 70 6.03 -9.55 12.42
C VAL A 70 7.36 -9.17 11.79
N LYS A 71 8.27 -10.16 11.68
CA LYS A 71 9.58 -9.98 11.06
C LYS A 71 9.57 -10.34 9.58
N ILE A 72 10.33 -9.60 8.80
CA ILE A 72 10.59 -9.87 7.38
C ILE A 72 11.61 -11.01 7.27
N SER A 73 11.38 -11.94 6.33
CA SER A 73 12.38 -12.95 5.97
C SER A 73 13.25 -12.46 4.82
N TYR A 74 14.56 -12.68 4.95
CA TYR A 74 15.55 -12.38 3.92
C TYR A 74 16.26 -13.66 3.43
N GLU A 75 15.60 -14.83 3.57
CA GLU A 75 16.13 -16.11 3.07
C GLU A 75 16.34 -16.11 1.56
N TYR A 76 15.57 -15.31 0.84
CA TYR A 76 15.82 -15.01 -0.57
C TYR A 76 15.72 -13.50 -0.84
N ASN A 77 16.30 -13.04 -1.92
CA ASN A 77 16.35 -11.61 -2.25
C ASN A 77 15.04 -11.13 -2.88
N TRP A 78 13.98 -11.05 -2.06
CA TRP A 78 12.67 -10.59 -2.48
C TRP A 78 12.69 -9.12 -2.91
N GLN A 79 13.56 -8.31 -2.30
CA GLN A 79 13.67 -6.87 -2.62
C GLN A 79 14.09 -6.69 -4.07
N LEU A 80 15.14 -7.38 -4.52
CA LEU A 80 15.56 -7.33 -5.90
C LEU A 80 14.50 -7.85 -6.87
N LEU A 81 13.74 -8.89 -6.47
CA LEU A 81 12.64 -9.43 -7.28
C LEU A 81 11.52 -8.39 -7.43
N HIS A 82 11.11 -7.74 -6.33
CA HIS A 82 10.10 -6.68 -6.35
C HIS A 82 10.56 -5.48 -7.19
N TRP A 83 11.82 -5.05 -7.02
CA TRP A 83 12.37 -3.96 -7.82
C TRP A 83 12.31 -4.25 -9.31
N ARG A 84 12.81 -5.40 -9.73
CA ARG A 84 12.76 -5.83 -11.15
C ARG A 84 11.34 -5.92 -11.68
N SER A 85 10.39 -6.33 -10.84
CA SER A 85 8.98 -6.34 -11.20
C SER A 85 8.43 -4.94 -11.42
N LEU A 86 8.79 -3.97 -10.55
CA LEU A 86 8.43 -2.56 -10.73
C LEU A 86 9.07 -1.97 -11.99
N GLU A 87 10.36 -2.21 -12.21
CA GLU A 87 11.07 -1.75 -13.43
C GLU A 87 10.42 -2.31 -14.70
N SER A 88 10.16 -3.62 -14.76
CA SER A 88 9.57 -4.24 -15.95
C SER A 88 8.15 -3.79 -16.20
N SER A 89 7.41 -3.44 -15.14
CA SER A 89 6.03 -2.97 -15.21
C SER A 89 5.93 -1.49 -15.58
N TYR A 90 6.82 -0.65 -15.05
CA TYR A 90 6.63 0.80 -15.09
C TYR A 90 7.74 1.59 -15.80
N ARG A 91 8.82 0.97 -16.30
CA ARG A 91 9.87 1.68 -17.05
C ARG A 91 9.33 2.52 -18.22
N ARG A 92 8.19 2.11 -18.80
CA ARG A 92 7.51 2.84 -19.88
C ARG A 92 6.42 3.79 -19.42
N SER A 93 6.15 3.87 -18.12
CA SER A 93 5.19 4.84 -17.59
C SER A 93 5.82 6.25 -17.59
N PRO A 94 5.01 7.31 -17.71
CA PRO A 94 5.53 8.68 -17.88
C PRO A 94 6.39 9.19 -16.72
N PHE A 95 6.21 8.66 -15.50
CA PHE A 95 6.84 9.22 -14.30
C PHE A 95 7.69 8.22 -13.51
N PHE A 96 7.88 6.99 -13.96
CA PHE A 96 8.68 6.01 -13.22
C PHE A 96 10.11 6.50 -13.00
N GLU A 97 10.79 6.96 -14.07
CA GLU A 97 12.16 7.46 -14.00
C GLU A 97 12.30 8.68 -13.08
N TYR A 98 11.25 9.48 -12.95
CA TYR A 98 11.24 10.63 -12.05
C TYR A 98 11.26 10.22 -10.56
N TYR A 99 10.62 9.10 -10.23
CA TYR A 99 10.47 8.64 -8.84
C TYR A 99 11.37 7.47 -8.47
N GLU A 100 12.03 6.81 -9.43
CA GLU A 100 12.76 5.57 -9.17
C GLU A 100 13.84 5.72 -8.09
N ASP A 101 14.54 6.84 -8.03
CA ASP A 101 15.59 7.09 -7.03
C ASP A 101 15.04 7.22 -5.60
N ASP A 102 13.80 7.65 -5.42
CA ASP A 102 13.14 7.70 -4.10
C ASP A 102 12.81 6.28 -3.58
N PHE A 103 12.43 5.35 -4.47
CA PHE A 103 12.09 3.97 -4.12
C PHE A 103 13.28 3.05 -4.00
N ARG A 104 14.33 3.27 -4.79
CA ARG A 104 15.49 2.39 -4.92
C ARG A 104 16.13 2.01 -3.58
N PRO A 105 16.34 2.92 -2.61
CA PRO A 105 16.92 2.57 -1.32
C PRO A 105 16.17 1.47 -0.56
N PHE A 106 14.84 1.38 -0.70
CA PHE A 106 14.03 0.35 -0.04
C PHE A 106 14.29 -1.06 -0.58
N TYR A 107 14.79 -1.17 -1.80
CA TYR A 107 14.99 -2.44 -2.47
C TYR A 107 16.46 -2.87 -2.57
N TYR A 108 17.41 -1.94 -2.39
CA TYR A 108 18.83 -2.23 -2.47
C TYR A 108 19.56 -2.09 -1.13
N ASP A 109 19.23 -1.07 -0.35
CA ASP A 109 20.06 -0.67 0.78
C ASP A 109 19.42 -0.99 2.13
N LYS A 110 18.09 -0.87 2.25
CA LYS A 110 17.38 -1.04 3.51
C LYS A 110 17.03 -2.49 3.81
N LYS A 111 17.29 -2.89 5.07
CA LYS A 111 16.82 -4.16 5.63
C LYS A 111 16.12 -3.88 6.96
N SER A 112 14.83 -3.61 6.91
CA SER A 112 14.00 -3.48 8.12
C SER A 112 13.78 -4.85 8.75
N GLU A 113 13.94 -4.96 10.05
CA GLU A 113 13.68 -6.21 10.78
C GLU A 113 12.18 -6.50 10.83
N TYR A 114 11.36 -5.48 11.11
CA TYR A 114 9.91 -5.62 11.26
C TYR A 114 9.16 -5.10 10.04
N LEU A 115 8.05 -5.79 9.73
CA LEU A 115 7.20 -5.44 8.59
C LEU A 115 6.57 -4.06 8.75
N ILE A 116 6.15 -3.71 9.97
CA ILE A 116 5.52 -2.41 10.22
C ILE A 116 6.48 -1.25 9.96
N ASP A 117 7.75 -1.38 10.37
CA ASP A 117 8.75 -0.32 10.17
C ASP A 117 8.97 -0.07 8.67
N PHE A 118 9.08 -1.16 7.89
CA PHE A 118 9.19 -1.07 6.44
C PHE A 118 7.97 -0.40 5.80
N ASN A 119 6.76 -0.79 6.25
CA ASN A 119 5.51 -0.23 5.74
C ASN A 119 5.36 1.25 6.12
N ASP A 120 5.72 1.64 7.35
CA ASP A 120 5.60 3.02 7.81
C ASP A 120 6.55 3.95 7.05
N GLU A 121 7.79 3.54 6.86
CA GLU A 121 8.75 4.32 6.07
C GLU A 121 8.30 4.47 4.61
N MET A 122 7.77 3.39 4.02
CA MET A 122 7.20 3.42 2.68
C MET A 122 5.96 4.31 2.60
N LEU A 123 5.08 4.26 3.61
CA LEU A 123 3.92 5.14 3.72
C LEU A 123 4.34 6.62 3.78
N GLN A 124 5.33 6.94 4.61
CA GLN A 124 5.85 8.32 4.71
C GLN A 124 6.38 8.82 3.37
N LEU A 125 7.15 7.99 2.66
CA LEU A 125 7.61 8.30 1.31
C LEU A 125 6.44 8.59 0.38
N LEU A 126 5.46 7.69 0.31
CA LEU A 126 4.31 7.81 -0.59
C LEU A 126 3.47 9.05 -0.29
N LEU A 127 3.20 9.35 0.98
CA LEU A 127 2.47 10.57 1.37
C LEU A 127 3.23 11.84 0.95
N LYS A 128 4.56 11.84 1.10
CA LYS A 128 5.41 12.95 0.63
C LYS A 128 5.33 13.13 -0.89
N LEU A 129 5.48 12.04 -1.65
CA LEU A 129 5.47 12.08 -3.13
C LEU A 129 4.09 12.49 -3.68
N LEU A 130 3.03 12.03 -3.04
CA LEU A 130 1.64 12.42 -3.36
C LEU A 130 1.28 13.82 -2.85
N LYS A 131 2.16 14.48 -2.07
CA LYS A 131 1.90 15.78 -1.44
C LYS A 131 0.63 15.79 -0.59
N LEU A 132 0.28 14.65 0.00
CA LEU A 132 -0.84 14.54 0.92
C LEU A 132 -0.43 15.09 2.29
N LYS A 133 -1.12 16.13 2.72
CA LYS A 133 -1.00 16.67 4.08
C LYS A 133 -1.93 15.86 4.99
N SER A 134 -1.48 14.71 5.41
CA SER A 134 -2.24 13.90 6.33
C SER A 134 -1.54 13.81 7.67
N ASN A 135 -2.27 14.16 8.72
CA ASN A 135 -1.87 13.80 10.07
C ASN A 135 -2.33 12.37 10.31
N TYR A 136 -1.40 11.49 10.60
CA TYR A 136 -1.74 10.17 11.07
C TYR A 136 -0.98 9.84 12.36
N ASN A 137 -1.59 8.99 13.16
CA ASN A 137 -1.00 8.44 14.37
C ASN A 137 -1.03 6.91 14.28
N ILE A 138 -0.24 6.28 15.13
CA ILE A 138 -0.17 4.83 15.28
C ILE A 138 -0.99 4.48 16.52
N THR A 139 -1.73 3.36 16.50
CA THR A 139 -2.43 2.86 17.69
C THR A 139 -1.43 2.51 18.80
N SER A 140 -1.78 2.78 20.05
CA SER A 140 -0.99 2.37 21.21
C SER A 140 -1.30 0.94 21.65
N GLU A 141 -2.50 0.45 21.35
CA GLU A 141 -3.00 -0.88 21.67
C GLU A 141 -4.11 -1.30 20.70
N TYR A 142 -4.47 -2.58 20.71
CA TYR A 142 -5.57 -3.09 19.89
C TYR A 142 -6.91 -2.95 20.60
N HIS A 143 -7.85 -2.31 19.93
CA HIS A 143 -9.27 -2.36 20.30
C HIS A 143 -10.08 -3.00 19.17
N LYS A 144 -11.05 -3.82 19.55
CA LYS A 144 -11.96 -4.45 18.58
C LYS A 144 -12.80 -3.40 17.86
N THR A 145 -13.23 -2.39 18.58
CA THR A 145 -14.04 -1.26 18.07
C THR A 145 -13.50 0.05 18.61
N TYR A 146 -13.59 1.10 17.79
CA TYR A 146 -13.22 2.46 18.14
C TYR A 146 -14.46 3.35 18.02
N GLU A 147 -14.71 4.20 19.00
CA GLU A 147 -15.82 5.14 18.95
C GLU A 147 -15.53 6.28 17.95
N ASN A 148 -16.58 6.76 17.27
CA ASN A 148 -16.50 7.87 16.30
C ASN A 148 -15.41 7.70 15.23
N THR A 149 -15.19 6.47 14.78
CA THR A 149 -14.12 6.11 13.85
C THR A 149 -14.66 5.20 12.76
N ASP A 150 -14.33 5.52 11.51
CA ASP A 150 -14.63 4.65 10.37
C ASP A 150 -13.54 3.59 10.25
N ASP A 151 -13.89 2.33 10.48
CA ASP A 151 -12.94 1.21 10.55
C ASP A 151 -12.77 0.52 9.19
N TYR A 152 -11.61 0.72 8.58
CA TYR A 152 -11.23 0.15 7.29
C TYR A 152 -10.27 -1.05 7.39
N ARG A 153 -9.94 -1.54 8.59
CA ARG A 153 -8.96 -2.63 8.79
C ARG A 153 -9.33 -3.92 8.05
N THR A 154 -10.62 -4.18 7.87
CA THR A 154 -11.12 -5.35 7.13
C THR A 154 -11.60 -4.99 5.73
N LEU A 155 -12.16 -3.80 5.52
CA LEU A 155 -12.70 -3.36 4.23
C LEU A 155 -11.61 -3.18 3.16
N ILE A 156 -10.42 -2.66 3.55
CA ILE A 156 -9.30 -2.52 2.63
C ILE A 156 -8.51 -3.84 2.61
N SER A 157 -8.99 -4.76 1.79
CA SER A 157 -8.43 -6.11 1.67
C SER A 157 -8.58 -6.63 0.24
N PRO A 158 -7.60 -7.40 -0.29
CA PRO A 158 -7.73 -8.03 -1.61
C PRO A 158 -8.87 -9.04 -1.71
N LYS A 159 -9.46 -9.43 -0.59
CA LYS A 159 -10.55 -10.43 -0.51
C LYS A 159 -11.92 -9.79 -0.51
N GLU A 160 -12.02 -8.52 -0.18
CA GLU A 160 -13.27 -7.81 -0.10
C GLU A 160 -13.67 -7.24 -1.47
N ILE A 161 -14.96 -7.18 -1.69
CA ILE A 161 -15.50 -6.52 -2.87
C ILE A 161 -15.32 -5.01 -2.66
N ILE A 162 -14.72 -4.34 -3.62
CA ILE A 162 -14.37 -2.91 -3.52
C ILE A 162 -15.59 -2.02 -3.23
N THR A 163 -16.76 -2.43 -3.70
CA THR A 163 -18.04 -1.72 -3.46
C THR A 163 -18.55 -1.83 -2.02
N ALA A 164 -17.94 -2.68 -1.18
CA ALA A 164 -18.25 -2.72 0.26
C ALA A 164 -17.79 -1.44 0.98
N ASP A 165 -16.80 -0.75 0.42
CA ASP A 165 -16.40 0.58 0.87
C ASP A 165 -17.19 1.65 0.09
N THR A 166 -18.31 2.07 0.64
CA THR A 166 -19.20 3.07 0.05
C THR A 166 -18.60 4.47 -0.03
N THR A 167 -17.46 4.71 0.60
CA THR A 167 -16.75 5.98 0.58
C THR A 167 -15.61 6.00 -0.44
N PHE A 168 -15.35 4.88 -1.12
CA PHE A 168 -14.37 4.80 -2.19
C PHE A 168 -14.97 5.24 -3.52
N GLU A 169 -14.38 6.24 -4.13
CA GLU A 169 -14.74 6.72 -5.47
C GLU A 169 -13.68 6.25 -6.48
N LEU A 170 -14.08 5.34 -7.36
CA LEU A 170 -13.22 4.87 -8.44
C LEU A 170 -13.14 5.93 -9.54
N LYS A 171 -11.93 6.45 -9.78
CA LYS A 171 -11.65 7.35 -10.91
C LYS A 171 -10.68 6.66 -11.87
N PRO A 172 -11.14 6.27 -13.07
CA PRO A 172 -10.24 5.70 -14.07
C PRO A 172 -9.13 6.67 -14.46
N TYR A 173 -7.92 6.13 -14.62
CA TYR A 173 -6.74 6.85 -15.06
C TYR A 173 -5.97 6.00 -16.06
N PHE A 174 -5.11 6.63 -16.87
CA PHE A 174 -4.27 5.93 -17.83
C PHE A 174 -3.36 4.92 -17.12
N GLN A 175 -3.33 3.66 -17.64
CA GLN A 175 -2.45 2.58 -17.20
C GLN A 175 -1.67 2.02 -18.40
N VAL A 176 -0.37 1.75 -18.21
CA VAL A 176 0.57 1.37 -19.31
C VAL A 176 0.10 0.21 -20.17
N PHE A 177 -0.60 -0.77 -19.57
CA PHE A 177 -1.05 -1.97 -20.28
C PHE A 177 -2.57 -2.03 -20.52
N GLU A 178 -3.26 -0.92 -20.33
CA GLU A 178 -4.72 -0.81 -20.46
C GLU A 178 -5.24 -1.25 -21.85
N THR A 179 -4.51 -0.93 -22.90
CA THR A 179 -4.87 -1.37 -24.27
C THR A 179 -4.83 -2.89 -24.44
N ARG A 180 -4.08 -3.60 -23.60
CA ARG A 180 -3.90 -5.06 -23.68
C ARG A 180 -4.84 -5.85 -22.77
N HIS A 181 -5.08 -5.34 -21.57
CA HIS A 181 -5.79 -6.07 -20.51
C HIS A 181 -6.98 -5.31 -19.94
N GLY A 182 -7.28 -4.10 -20.45
CA GLY A 182 -8.30 -3.20 -19.90
C GLY A 182 -7.83 -2.49 -18.65
N PHE A 183 -8.67 -1.61 -18.12
CA PHE A 183 -8.43 -0.92 -16.87
C PHE A 183 -8.53 -1.90 -15.68
N ILE A 184 -7.54 -1.91 -14.81
CA ILE A 184 -7.55 -2.70 -13.57
C ILE A 184 -7.73 -1.75 -12.38
N GLU A 185 -8.86 -1.87 -11.72
CA GLU A 185 -9.22 -1.03 -10.59
C GLU A 185 -8.41 -1.33 -9.32
N ASN A 186 -8.24 -0.31 -8.48
CA ASN A 186 -7.71 -0.39 -7.13
C ASN A 186 -6.34 -1.11 -7.01
N LEU A 187 -5.47 -0.90 -7.97
CA LEU A 187 -4.07 -1.33 -7.87
C LEU A 187 -3.33 -0.54 -6.78
N SER A 188 -2.13 -0.98 -6.47
CA SER A 188 -1.19 -0.23 -5.62
C SER A 188 -1.09 1.22 -6.07
N ILE A 189 -0.94 2.13 -5.12
CA ILE A 189 -0.75 3.57 -5.36
C ILE A 189 0.42 3.88 -6.29
N VAL A 190 1.43 3.01 -6.37
CA VAL A 190 2.56 3.20 -7.28
C VAL A 190 2.14 3.11 -8.75
N ASP A 191 1.09 2.35 -9.08
CA ASP A 191 0.51 2.33 -10.42
C ASP A 191 -0.03 3.73 -10.77
N LEU A 192 -0.82 4.32 -9.90
CA LEU A 192 -1.33 5.68 -10.08
C LEU A 192 -0.21 6.72 -10.12
N LEU A 193 0.75 6.64 -9.18
CA LEU A 193 1.85 7.61 -9.07
C LEU A 193 2.74 7.60 -10.32
N PHE A 194 3.14 6.42 -10.80
CA PHE A 194 4.02 6.30 -11.95
C PHE A 194 3.34 6.66 -13.28
N ASN A 195 2.02 6.56 -13.35
CA ASN A 195 1.26 6.94 -14.55
C ASN A 195 0.79 8.40 -14.54
N GLN A 196 0.52 9.01 -13.38
CA GLN A 196 -0.07 10.35 -13.27
C GLN A 196 0.86 11.40 -12.63
N GLY A 197 1.94 10.97 -11.99
CA GLY A 197 2.92 11.86 -11.36
C GLY A 197 2.28 12.80 -10.35
N SER A 198 2.58 14.08 -10.45
CA SER A 198 2.03 15.11 -9.54
C SER A 198 0.51 15.27 -9.59
N ARG A 199 -0.14 14.73 -10.62
CA ARG A 199 -1.61 14.72 -10.75
C ARG A 199 -2.28 13.50 -10.10
N ALA A 200 -1.52 12.58 -9.53
CA ALA A 200 -2.07 11.39 -8.89
C ALA A 200 -3.16 11.73 -7.84
N THR A 201 -3.02 12.85 -7.13
CA THR A 201 -4.01 13.28 -6.14
C THR A 201 -5.36 13.71 -6.72
N ASP A 202 -5.46 14.00 -8.02
CA ASP A 202 -6.74 14.33 -8.67
C ASP A 202 -7.64 13.08 -8.74
N TYR A 203 -7.02 11.89 -8.74
CA TYR A 203 -7.67 10.59 -8.85
C TYR A 203 -7.95 9.91 -7.49
N LEU A 204 -7.50 10.52 -6.39
CA LEU A 204 -7.83 10.10 -5.03
C LEU A 204 -9.14 10.67 -4.54
#